data_b717640ad01dad9059a88f38affbbc1c
#
_entry.id   b717640ad01dad9059a88f38affbbc1c
#
_cell.length_a   1.000
_cell.length_b   1.000
_cell.length_c   1.000
_cell.angle_alpha   90.00
_cell.angle_beta   90.00
_cell.angle_gamma   90.00
#
_symmetry.space_group_name_H-M   'P 1'
#
loop_
_entity.id
_entity.type
_entity.pdbx_description
1 polymer ?
#
loop_
_entity_poly.entity_id
_entity_poly.type
_entity_poly.pdbx_seq_one_letter_code
_entity_poly.pdbx_strand_id
1 'polypeptide(L)'
;MSKLNDKVAIVTGASKGIGAAIARQLAADGASVVVNYASSKAGADKVVSDIEAAGGKAVAVRADVTRKTEVEALVAAAIANFGRLDIVVNNSGVYQFAKIEETTEALYRKQFDINVLGPLLVAGVAAPHMGKGGSIINISSFVTRNLPAESAIYSGTKGAVDAITGVLSRELGPRGIRVNSVNPGLIETEGTHAAGAMGSDFQTWNEGQTPLGRIGQVQDIAPIVSFLASDDAGWVTGELIVASGGMR
;
A
#
# COMPACT_ATOMS: atom_id res chain seq x y z
N MET A 1 11.32 15.36 17.23
CA MET A 1 12.03 15.17 15.94
C MET A 1 11.11 14.37 15.04
N SER A 2 11.06 14.69 13.76
CA SER A 2 10.25 13.93 12.81
C SER A 2 10.83 12.52 12.62
N LYS A 3 9.98 11.47 12.58
CA LYS A 3 10.39 10.05 12.63
C LYS A 3 11.10 9.58 11.36
N LEU A 4 10.90 10.27 10.24
CA LEU A 4 11.35 9.87 8.90
C LEU A 4 12.27 10.92 8.24
N ASN A 5 12.92 11.77 9.05
CA ASN A 5 13.87 12.75 8.52
C ASN A 5 14.92 12.07 7.64
N ASP A 6 15.21 12.69 6.48
CA ASP A 6 16.18 12.23 5.50
C ASP A 6 15.89 10.86 4.86
N LYS A 7 14.70 10.31 5.08
CA LYS A 7 14.23 9.10 4.39
C LYS A 7 13.54 9.45 3.08
N VAL A 8 13.60 8.55 2.12
CA VAL A 8 12.92 8.66 0.83
C VAL A 8 11.97 7.48 0.67
N ALA A 9 10.71 7.79 0.34
CA ALA A 9 9.65 6.81 0.18
C ALA A 9 9.08 6.78 -1.24
N ILE A 10 8.83 5.61 -1.77
CA ILE A 10 7.94 5.38 -2.92
C ILE A 10 6.61 4.86 -2.38
N VAL A 11 5.50 5.50 -2.76
CA VAL A 11 4.15 4.99 -2.47
C VAL A 11 3.45 4.71 -3.79
N THR A 12 3.16 3.43 -4.08
CA THR A 12 2.49 3.05 -5.32
C THR A 12 0.98 3.27 -5.23
N GLY A 13 0.35 3.69 -6.35
CA GLY A 13 -1.09 3.98 -6.38
C GLY A 13 -1.50 5.11 -5.44
N ALA A 14 -0.67 6.14 -5.27
CA ALA A 14 -0.81 7.18 -4.27
C ALA A 14 -1.62 8.41 -4.73
N SER A 15 -2.32 8.32 -5.87
CA SER A 15 -3.12 9.45 -6.38
C SER A 15 -4.45 9.69 -5.64
N LYS A 16 -4.91 8.74 -4.81
CA LYS A 16 -6.15 8.81 -4.02
C LYS A 16 -6.18 7.78 -2.89
N GLY A 17 -7.22 7.83 -2.05
CA GLY A 17 -7.52 6.83 -1.02
C GLY A 17 -6.39 6.61 -0.02
N ILE A 18 -6.18 5.36 0.36
CA ILE A 18 -5.18 4.95 1.37
C ILE A 18 -3.77 5.39 0.94
N GLY A 19 -3.40 5.20 -0.33
CA GLY A 19 -2.06 5.56 -0.82
C GLY A 19 -1.78 7.07 -0.72
N ALA A 20 -2.76 7.91 -1.02
CA ALA A 20 -2.63 9.36 -0.88
C ALA A 20 -2.47 9.79 0.59
N ALA A 21 -3.24 9.17 1.50
CA ALA A 21 -3.12 9.42 2.93
C ALA A 21 -1.77 8.98 3.48
N ILE A 22 -1.27 7.81 3.05
CA ILE A 22 0.08 7.32 3.40
C ILE A 22 1.14 8.29 2.91
N ALA A 23 1.07 8.74 1.64
CA ALA A 23 2.04 9.68 1.09
C ALA A 23 2.10 10.99 1.89
N ARG A 24 0.95 11.57 2.25
CA ARG A 24 0.88 12.78 3.09
C ARG A 24 1.43 12.53 4.49
N GLN A 25 1.10 11.39 5.11
CA GLN A 25 1.58 11.05 6.46
C GLN A 25 3.10 10.87 6.49
N LEU A 26 3.68 10.12 5.53
CA LEU A 26 5.13 9.94 5.46
C LEU A 26 5.86 11.27 5.25
N ALA A 27 5.31 12.17 4.43
CA ALA A 27 5.86 13.51 4.23
C ALA A 27 5.76 14.38 5.49
N ALA A 28 4.62 14.35 6.20
CA ALA A 28 4.44 15.04 7.47
C ALA A 28 5.40 14.55 8.55
N ASP A 29 5.77 13.26 8.49
CA ASP A 29 6.78 12.65 9.37
C ASP A 29 8.22 12.85 8.86
N GLY A 30 8.44 13.65 7.80
CA GLY A 30 9.75 14.15 7.33
C GLY A 30 10.34 13.42 6.13
N ALA A 31 9.68 12.42 5.55
CA ALA A 31 10.18 11.77 4.36
C ALA A 31 10.00 12.61 3.09
N SER A 32 10.91 12.46 2.13
CA SER A 32 10.66 12.87 0.75
C SER A 32 9.91 11.76 0.02
N VAL A 33 8.83 12.10 -0.70
CA VAL A 33 7.89 11.09 -1.20
C VAL A 33 7.76 11.11 -2.72
N VAL A 34 7.91 9.94 -3.34
CA VAL A 34 7.52 9.70 -4.72
C VAL A 34 6.08 9.20 -4.73
N VAL A 35 5.18 10.04 -5.23
CA VAL A 35 3.75 9.76 -5.41
C VAL A 35 3.57 9.07 -6.75
N ASN A 36 3.51 7.74 -6.74
CA ASN A 36 3.30 6.99 -7.99
C ASN A 36 1.82 6.93 -8.36
N TYR A 37 1.55 7.03 -9.65
CA TYR A 37 0.23 6.84 -10.25
C TYR A 37 0.33 6.12 -11.59
N ALA A 38 -0.73 5.40 -11.99
CA ALA A 38 -0.82 4.79 -13.32
C ALA A 38 -1.60 5.68 -14.30
N SER A 39 -2.76 6.19 -13.89
CA SER A 39 -3.69 6.93 -14.77
C SER A 39 -4.11 8.31 -14.27
N SER A 40 -4.24 8.51 -12.95
CA SER A 40 -4.74 9.77 -12.39
C SER A 40 -3.62 10.75 -12.08
N LYS A 41 -3.15 11.46 -13.13
CA LYS A 41 -2.14 12.51 -12.96
C LYS A 41 -2.64 13.64 -12.05
N ALA A 42 -3.83 14.14 -12.29
CA ALA A 42 -4.39 15.24 -11.49
C ALA A 42 -4.53 14.89 -10.00
N GLY A 43 -4.88 13.63 -9.67
CA GLY A 43 -4.91 13.17 -8.28
C GLY A 43 -3.51 13.14 -7.66
N ALA A 44 -2.51 12.67 -8.40
CA ALA A 44 -1.13 12.65 -7.92
C ALA A 44 -0.56 14.07 -7.74
N ASP A 45 -0.80 14.96 -8.70
CA ASP A 45 -0.38 16.37 -8.63
C ASP A 45 -1.02 17.08 -7.41
N LYS A 46 -2.30 16.78 -7.12
CA LYS A 46 -2.95 17.30 -5.91
C LYS A 46 -2.28 16.81 -4.64
N VAL A 47 -1.93 15.52 -4.54
CA VAL A 47 -1.23 14.98 -3.37
C VAL A 47 0.15 15.64 -3.21
N VAL A 48 0.89 15.84 -4.29
CA VAL A 48 2.18 16.56 -4.26
C VAL A 48 1.98 17.99 -3.78
N SER A 49 1.02 18.73 -4.34
CA SER A 49 0.71 20.10 -3.92
C SER A 49 0.32 20.20 -2.44
N ASP A 50 -0.48 19.25 -1.93
CA ASP A 50 -0.87 19.22 -0.51
C ASP A 50 0.37 18.98 0.39
N ILE A 51 1.29 18.10 -0.02
CA ILE A 51 2.54 17.84 0.70
C ILE A 51 3.45 19.06 0.70
N GLU A 52 3.63 19.71 -0.44
CA GLU A 52 4.47 20.90 -0.58
C GLU A 52 3.89 22.10 0.22
N ALA A 53 2.57 22.28 0.17
CA ALA A 53 1.88 23.30 0.97
C ALA A 53 2.05 23.11 2.50
N ALA A 54 2.23 21.85 2.93
CA ALA A 54 2.55 21.50 4.33
C ALA A 54 4.06 21.57 4.64
N GLY A 55 4.91 22.01 3.70
CA GLY A 55 6.36 22.13 3.87
C GLY A 55 7.15 20.83 3.63
N GLY A 56 6.50 19.78 3.14
CA GLY A 56 7.13 18.51 2.76
C GLY A 56 7.74 18.54 1.35
N LYS A 57 8.31 17.40 0.94
CA LYS A 57 8.91 17.22 -0.39
C LYS A 57 8.25 16.03 -1.09
N ALA A 58 7.76 16.25 -2.31
CA ALA A 58 7.19 15.16 -3.09
C ALA A 58 7.35 15.39 -4.59
N VAL A 59 7.31 14.30 -5.37
CA VAL A 59 7.24 14.33 -6.83
C VAL A 59 6.22 13.30 -7.32
N ALA A 60 5.46 13.64 -8.35
CA ALA A 60 4.53 12.71 -8.99
C ALA A 60 5.25 11.95 -10.12
N VAL A 61 5.20 10.62 -10.10
CA VAL A 61 5.83 9.77 -11.11
C VAL A 61 4.81 8.78 -11.66
N ARG A 62 4.60 8.82 -12.99
CA ARG A 62 3.77 7.83 -13.67
C ARG A 62 4.55 6.54 -13.85
N ALA A 63 3.97 5.41 -13.39
CA ALA A 63 4.45 4.07 -13.70
C ALA A 63 3.32 3.05 -13.50
N ASP A 64 3.19 2.12 -14.43
CA ASP A 64 2.40 0.91 -14.27
C ASP A 64 3.26 -0.14 -13.57
N VAL A 65 2.87 -0.52 -12.34
CA VAL A 65 3.61 -1.46 -11.51
C VAL A 65 3.69 -2.87 -12.10
N THR A 66 2.86 -3.19 -13.09
CA THR A 66 2.89 -4.49 -13.79
C THR A 66 3.99 -4.56 -14.86
N ARG A 67 4.67 -3.43 -15.13
CA ARG A 67 5.71 -3.30 -16.17
C ARG A 67 7.06 -3.03 -15.55
N LYS A 68 7.96 -4.02 -15.61
CA LYS A 68 9.29 -3.93 -14.99
C LYS A 68 10.05 -2.67 -15.40
N THR A 69 10.03 -2.32 -16.68
CA THR A 69 10.73 -1.12 -17.20
C THR A 69 10.18 0.19 -16.62
N GLU A 70 8.87 0.27 -16.37
CA GLU A 70 8.26 1.44 -15.74
C GLU A 70 8.58 1.48 -14.24
N VAL A 71 8.68 0.32 -13.58
CA VAL A 71 9.14 0.22 -12.18
C VAL A 71 10.61 0.62 -12.04
N GLU A 72 11.47 0.21 -12.98
CA GLU A 72 12.87 0.65 -13.03
C GLU A 72 12.96 2.18 -13.14
N ALA A 73 12.16 2.79 -14.00
CA ALA A 73 12.09 4.25 -14.14
C ALA A 73 11.55 4.92 -12.85
N LEU A 74 10.58 4.31 -12.16
CA LEU A 74 10.04 4.79 -10.89
C LEU A 74 11.12 4.84 -9.80
N VAL A 75 11.89 3.77 -9.64
CA VAL A 75 12.99 3.69 -8.66
C VAL A 75 14.10 4.67 -9.03
N ALA A 76 14.47 4.74 -10.31
CA ALA A 76 15.46 5.70 -10.79
C ALA A 76 15.03 7.15 -10.51
N ALA A 77 13.75 7.48 -10.66
CA ALA A 77 13.21 8.80 -10.32
C ALA A 77 13.37 9.14 -8.82
N ALA A 78 13.18 8.18 -7.91
CA ALA A 78 13.41 8.40 -6.48
C ALA A 78 14.87 8.75 -6.20
N ILE A 79 15.81 8.00 -6.79
CA ILE A 79 17.24 8.24 -6.65
C ILE A 79 17.66 9.58 -7.28
N ALA A 80 17.15 9.89 -8.48
CA ALA A 80 17.49 11.12 -9.17
C ALA A 80 17.01 12.38 -8.46
N ASN A 81 15.79 12.34 -7.85
CA ASN A 81 15.22 13.50 -7.16
C ASN A 81 15.71 13.67 -5.71
N PHE A 82 16.00 12.55 -5.02
CA PHE A 82 16.22 12.56 -3.57
C PHE A 82 17.50 11.85 -3.12
N GLY A 83 18.27 11.25 -4.02
CA GLY A 83 19.60 10.67 -3.77
C GLY A 83 19.61 9.27 -3.14
N ARG A 84 18.47 8.73 -2.69
CA ARG A 84 18.37 7.44 -1.97
C ARG A 84 16.98 6.82 -2.07
N LEU A 85 16.83 5.60 -1.56
CA LEU A 85 15.53 4.95 -1.36
C LEU A 85 15.57 4.15 -0.06
N ASP A 86 14.64 4.42 0.85
CA ASP A 86 14.56 3.79 2.17
C ASP A 86 13.25 3.05 2.40
N ILE A 87 12.16 3.54 1.84
CA ILE A 87 10.81 3.06 2.12
C ILE A 87 10.10 2.76 0.81
N VAL A 88 9.50 1.59 0.74
CA VAL A 88 8.59 1.20 -0.35
C VAL A 88 7.25 0.83 0.24
N VAL A 89 6.18 1.48 -0.22
CA VAL A 89 4.80 1.11 0.11
C VAL A 89 4.12 0.59 -1.13
N ASN A 90 3.90 -0.72 -1.19
CA ASN A 90 3.14 -1.40 -2.22
C ASN A 90 1.65 -1.26 -1.92
N ASN A 91 1.04 -0.16 -2.37
CA ASN A 91 -0.37 0.14 -2.17
C ASN A 91 -1.21 -0.01 -3.44
N SER A 92 -0.60 0.03 -4.64
CA SER A 92 -1.36 -0.23 -5.89
C SER A 92 -2.14 -1.53 -5.80
N GLY A 93 -3.43 -1.46 -6.08
CA GLY A 93 -4.29 -2.63 -6.04
C GLY A 93 -5.66 -2.36 -6.63
N VAL A 94 -6.28 -3.44 -7.07
CA VAL A 94 -7.66 -3.47 -7.57
C VAL A 94 -8.41 -4.59 -6.89
N TYR A 95 -9.73 -4.44 -6.78
CA TYR A 95 -10.62 -5.47 -6.30
C TYR A 95 -11.84 -5.55 -7.22
N GLN A 96 -12.27 -6.76 -7.46
CA GLN A 96 -13.53 -7.04 -8.12
C GLN A 96 -14.03 -8.39 -7.60
N PHE A 97 -15.26 -8.38 -7.11
CA PHE A 97 -15.94 -9.58 -6.64
C PHE A 97 -16.68 -10.23 -7.80
N ALA A 98 -16.72 -11.54 -7.82
CA ALA A 98 -17.43 -12.34 -8.82
C ALA A 98 -17.75 -13.72 -8.26
N LYS A 99 -18.91 -14.26 -8.62
CA LYS A 99 -19.24 -15.67 -8.35
C LYS A 99 -18.23 -16.55 -9.07
N ILE A 100 -18.06 -17.78 -8.57
CA ILE A 100 -17.07 -18.70 -9.15
C ILE A 100 -17.36 -18.99 -10.64
N GLU A 101 -18.62 -19.08 -11.01
CA GLU A 101 -19.08 -19.32 -12.38
C GLU A 101 -18.80 -18.12 -13.32
N GLU A 102 -18.64 -16.90 -12.76
CA GLU A 102 -18.38 -15.67 -13.50
C GLU A 102 -16.87 -15.37 -13.58
N THR A 103 -16.02 -16.22 -12.99
CA THR A 103 -14.58 -16.08 -13.03
C THR A 103 -14.06 -16.21 -14.46
N THR A 104 -13.32 -15.20 -14.91
CA THR A 104 -12.66 -15.22 -16.23
C THR A 104 -11.15 -15.10 -16.09
N GLU A 105 -10.42 -15.59 -17.09
CA GLU A 105 -8.96 -15.42 -17.16
C GLU A 105 -8.57 -13.92 -17.14
N ALA A 106 -9.32 -13.08 -17.83
CA ALA A 106 -9.07 -11.64 -17.87
C ALA A 106 -9.22 -11.00 -16.48
N LEU A 107 -10.26 -11.38 -15.73
CA LEU A 107 -10.48 -10.91 -14.37
C LEU A 107 -9.36 -11.37 -13.41
N TYR A 108 -8.97 -12.65 -13.54
CA TYR A 108 -7.85 -13.22 -12.79
C TYR A 108 -6.55 -12.45 -13.07
N ARG A 109 -6.15 -12.35 -14.37
CA ARG A 109 -4.92 -11.66 -14.77
C ARG A 109 -4.90 -10.22 -14.27
N LYS A 110 -5.98 -9.45 -14.48
CA LYS A 110 -6.06 -8.07 -14.02
C LYS A 110 -5.76 -7.92 -12.53
N GLN A 111 -6.33 -8.79 -11.69
CA GLN A 111 -6.12 -8.70 -10.25
C GLN A 111 -4.75 -9.24 -9.83
N PHE A 112 -4.30 -10.38 -10.37
CA PHE A 112 -2.99 -10.94 -10.01
C PHE A 112 -1.83 -10.10 -10.52
N ASP A 113 -1.92 -9.56 -11.74
CA ASP A 113 -0.86 -8.72 -12.29
C ASP A 113 -0.65 -7.46 -11.45
N ILE A 114 -1.72 -6.78 -11.08
CA ILE A 114 -1.60 -5.54 -10.28
C ILE A 114 -1.29 -5.84 -8.82
N ASN A 115 -2.03 -6.77 -8.20
CA ASN A 115 -1.96 -6.97 -6.75
C ASN A 115 -0.79 -7.87 -6.30
N VAL A 116 -0.26 -8.72 -7.19
CA VAL A 116 0.78 -9.71 -6.84
C VAL A 116 2.07 -9.46 -7.61
N LEU A 117 2.00 -9.47 -8.97
CA LEU A 117 3.20 -9.23 -9.78
C LEU A 117 3.75 -7.82 -9.52
N GLY A 118 2.88 -6.80 -9.42
CA GLY A 118 3.29 -5.42 -9.14
C GLY A 118 4.17 -5.29 -7.90
N PRO A 119 3.72 -5.70 -6.70
CA PRO A 119 4.53 -5.69 -5.48
C PRO A 119 5.85 -6.46 -5.59
N LEU A 120 5.86 -7.61 -6.28
CA LEU A 120 7.08 -8.37 -6.52
C LEU A 120 8.09 -7.61 -7.39
N LEU A 121 7.62 -7.01 -8.49
CA LEU A 121 8.48 -6.21 -9.37
C LEU A 121 9.03 -4.99 -8.65
N VAL A 122 8.18 -4.28 -7.90
CA VAL A 122 8.59 -3.09 -7.15
C VAL A 122 9.62 -3.47 -6.08
N ALA A 123 9.38 -4.51 -5.29
CA ALA A 123 10.33 -4.99 -4.28
C ALA A 123 11.64 -5.45 -4.92
N GLY A 124 11.58 -6.22 -6.01
CA GLY A 124 12.75 -6.75 -6.70
C GLY A 124 13.66 -5.67 -7.30
N VAL A 125 13.05 -4.62 -7.86
CA VAL A 125 13.81 -3.48 -8.43
C VAL A 125 14.29 -2.54 -7.32
N ALA A 126 13.50 -2.29 -6.29
CA ALA A 126 13.84 -1.38 -5.21
C ALA A 126 14.93 -1.93 -4.28
N ALA A 127 14.86 -3.22 -3.92
CA ALA A 127 15.73 -3.82 -2.92
C ALA A 127 17.24 -3.59 -3.19
N PRO A 128 17.80 -3.70 -4.41
CA PRO A 128 19.22 -3.40 -4.68
C PRO A 128 19.64 -1.98 -4.31
N HIS A 129 18.70 -1.02 -4.31
CA HIS A 129 18.94 0.38 -4.00
C HIS A 129 18.68 0.75 -2.54
N MET A 130 18.16 -0.19 -1.75
CA MET A 130 17.85 0.02 -0.33
C MET A 130 19.02 -0.44 0.55
N GLY A 131 19.35 0.37 1.56
CA GLY A 131 20.38 0.07 2.56
C GLY A 131 19.80 -0.53 3.83
N LYS A 132 20.68 -0.74 4.82
CA LYS A 132 20.30 -1.14 6.19
C LYS A 132 19.33 -0.11 6.79
N GLY A 133 18.27 -0.60 7.41
CA GLY A 133 17.17 0.23 7.95
C GLY A 133 16.06 0.47 6.92
N GLY A 134 16.16 -0.12 5.73
CA GLY A 134 15.09 -0.07 4.72
C GLY A 134 13.80 -0.75 5.19
N SER A 135 12.65 -0.29 4.68
CA SER A 135 11.34 -0.86 5.01
C SER A 135 10.46 -1.00 3.78
N ILE A 136 9.96 -2.21 3.54
CA ILE A 136 8.94 -2.51 2.52
C ILE A 136 7.64 -2.80 3.25
N ILE A 137 6.58 -2.09 2.91
CA ILE A 137 5.26 -2.26 3.49
C ILE A 137 4.25 -2.59 2.39
N ASN A 138 3.64 -3.76 2.49
CA ASN A 138 2.61 -4.20 1.57
C ASN A 138 1.22 -3.86 2.13
N ILE A 139 0.36 -3.24 1.32
CA ILE A 139 -1.05 -3.05 1.69
C ILE A 139 -1.85 -4.25 1.20
N SER A 140 -2.10 -5.18 2.13
CA SER A 140 -2.93 -6.35 1.90
C SER A 140 -4.41 -6.06 2.18
N SER A 141 -5.11 -6.92 2.87
CA SER A 141 -6.51 -6.73 3.24
C SER A 141 -6.92 -7.70 4.35
N PHE A 142 -7.85 -7.28 5.19
CA PHE A 142 -8.55 -8.16 6.13
C PHE A 142 -9.33 -9.29 5.42
N VAL A 143 -9.59 -9.16 4.11
CA VAL A 143 -10.22 -10.22 3.30
C VAL A 143 -9.52 -11.58 3.43
N THR A 144 -8.24 -11.61 3.78
CA THR A 144 -7.48 -12.86 4.04
C THR A 144 -7.90 -13.57 5.32
N ARG A 145 -8.69 -12.94 6.16
CA ARG A 145 -9.23 -13.48 7.43
C ARG A 145 -10.70 -13.83 7.35
N ASN A 146 -11.54 -12.90 6.85
CA ASN A 146 -12.98 -13.10 6.81
C ASN A 146 -13.49 -13.86 5.58
N LEU A 147 -12.69 -13.98 4.51
CA LEU A 147 -12.95 -14.79 3.32
C LEU A 147 -14.40 -14.69 2.79
N PRO A 148 -14.91 -13.49 2.45
CA PRO A 148 -16.30 -13.34 2.04
C PRO A 148 -16.57 -14.07 0.71
N ALA A 149 -17.80 -14.51 0.52
CA ALA A 149 -18.22 -15.09 -0.76
C ALA A 149 -17.91 -14.15 -1.93
N GLU A 150 -17.77 -14.70 -3.13
CA GLU A 150 -17.46 -13.97 -4.37
C GLU A 150 -16.07 -13.31 -4.41
N SER A 151 -15.24 -13.46 -3.36
CA SER A 151 -13.91 -12.85 -3.27
C SER A 151 -12.74 -13.76 -3.68
N ALA A 152 -13.00 -14.93 -4.28
CA ALA A 152 -11.98 -15.97 -4.48
C ALA A 152 -10.70 -15.44 -5.13
N ILE A 153 -10.79 -14.66 -6.21
CA ILE A 153 -9.62 -14.08 -6.88
C ILE A 153 -8.97 -13.03 -5.96
N TYR A 154 -9.76 -12.07 -5.44
CA TYR A 154 -9.23 -10.99 -4.62
C TYR A 154 -8.58 -11.51 -3.34
N SER A 155 -9.26 -12.40 -2.60
CA SER A 155 -8.69 -13.06 -1.42
C SER A 155 -7.42 -13.84 -1.75
N GLY A 156 -7.40 -14.53 -2.89
CA GLY A 156 -6.22 -15.22 -3.41
C GLY A 156 -5.05 -14.29 -3.64
N THR A 157 -5.29 -13.10 -4.24
CA THR A 157 -4.21 -12.10 -4.44
C THR A 157 -3.65 -11.58 -3.11
N LYS A 158 -4.52 -11.31 -2.13
CA LYS A 158 -4.10 -10.77 -0.84
C LYS A 158 -3.44 -11.84 0.04
N GLY A 159 -3.90 -13.10 -0.05
CA GLY A 159 -3.21 -14.24 0.56
C GLY A 159 -1.81 -14.45 -0.03
N ALA A 160 -1.65 -14.27 -1.34
CA ALA A 160 -0.33 -14.29 -1.98
C ALA A 160 0.58 -13.16 -1.45
N VAL A 161 0.07 -11.93 -1.32
CA VAL A 161 0.83 -10.80 -0.74
C VAL A 161 1.26 -11.08 0.70
N ASP A 162 0.38 -11.68 1.52
CA ASP A 162 0.70 -12.07 2.90
C ASP A 162 1.84 -13.11 2.93
N ALA A 163 1.78 -14.14 2.09
CA ALA A 163 2.84 -15.15 1.97
C ALA A 163 4.17 -14.53 1.47
N ILE A 164 4.11 -13.68 0.44
CA ILE A 164 5.26 -12.96 -0.12
C ILE A 164 5.93 -12.09 0.96
N THR A 165 5.14 -11.42 1.80
CA THR A 165 5.65 -10.61 2.92
C THR A 165 6.53 -11.46 3.84
N GLY A 166 6.05 -12.64 4.24
CA GLY A 166 6.82 -13.57 5.07
C GLY A 166 8.11 -14.08 4.42
N VAL A 167 8.07 -14.39 3.11
CA VAL A 167 9.25 -14.83 2.37
C VAL A 167 10.29 -13.71 2.25
N LEU A 168 9.86 -12.53 1.78
CA LEU A 168 10.77 -11.39 1.59
C LEU A 168 11.38 -10.88 2.90
N SER A 169 10.68 -11.00 4.03
CA SER A 169 11.23 -10.64 5.34
C SER A 169 12.46 -11.48 5.72
N ARG A 170 12.45 -12.76 5.35
CA ARG A 170 13.59 -13.67 5.56
C ARG A 170 14.71 -13.45 4.56
N GLU A 171 14.37 -13.19 3.31
CA GLU A 171 15.33 -12.97 2.22
C GLU A 171 16.09 -11.65 2.39
N LEU A 172 15.39 -10.57 2.76
CA LEU A 172 15.96 -9.23 2.87
C LEU A 172 16.44 -8.88 4.29
N GLY A 173 16.02 -9.65 5.30
CA GLY A 173 16.42 -9.46 6.69
C GLY A 173 17.94 -9.45 6.92
N PRO A 174 18.75 -10.34 6.32
CA PRO A 174 20.21 -10.31 6.43
C PRO A 174 20.85 -9.01 5.91
N ARG A 175 20.13 -8.26 5.06
CA ARG A 175 20.53 -6.93 4.56
C ARG A 175 20.04 -5.78 5.44
N GLY A 176 19.32 -6.09 6.53
CA GLY A 176 18.71 -5.11 7.42
C GLY A 176 17.51 -4.39 6.82
N ILE A 177 16.83 -5.00 5.84
CA ILE A 177 15.59 -4.50 5.23
C ILE A 177 14.42 -5.27 5.83
N ARG A 178 13.46 -4.56 6.42
CA ARG A 178 12.24 -5.13 7.01
C ARG A 178 11.13 -5.20 5.95
N VAL A 179 10.31 -6.24 6.02
CA VAL A 179 9.15 -6.39 5.14
C VAL A 179 7.94 -6.77 5.97
N ASN A 180 6.89 -5.95 5.93
CA ASN A 180 5.66 -6.16 6.69
C ASN A 180 4.43 -5.91 5.81
N SER A 181 3.29 -6.37 6.26
CA SER A 181 1.99 -6.09 5.65
C SER A 181 1.07 -5.35 6.62
N VAL A 182 0.27 -4.43 6.08
CA VAL A 182 -0.91 -3.89 6.76
C VAL A 182 -2.13 -4.42 6.04
N ASN A 183 -3.08 -4.98 6.81
CA ASN A 183 -4.29 -5.63 6.31
C ASN A 183 -5.51 -4.82 6.78
N PRO A 184 -5.93 -3.76 6.04
CA PRO A 184 -7.08 -2.94 6.41
C PRO A 184 -8.39 -3.72 6.35
N GLY A 185 -9.32 -3.37 7.24
CA GLY A 185 -10.74 -3.70 7.11
C GLY A 185 -11.42 -2.88 6.02
N LEU A 186 -12.73 -2.66 6.15
CA LEU A 186 -13.46 -1.74 5.26
C LEU A 186 -13.06 -0.29 5.58
N ILE A 187 -12.45 0.39 4.62
CA ILE A 187 -11.97 1.77 4.74
C ILE A 187 -12.74 2.67 3.79
N GLU A 188 -13.22 3.81 4.29
CA GLU A 188 -13.86 4.83 3.45
C GLU A 188 -12.83 5.49 2.53
N THR A 189 -13.09 5.39 1.22
CA THR A 189 -12.23 5.92 0.15
C THR A 189 -13.11 6.28 -1.05
N GLU A 190 -12.57 7.06 -1.99
CA GLU A 190 -13.23 7.30 -3.27
C GLU A 190 -13.53 5.99 -4.02
N GLY A 191 -12.69 4.95 -3.83
CA GLY A 191 -12.89 3.62 -4.43
C GLY A 191 -14.08 2.89 -3.84
N THR A 192 -14.26 2.91 -2.51
CA THR A 192 -15.41 2.26 -1.84
C THR A 192 -16.72 3.01 -2.07
N HIS A 193 -16.68 4.34 -2.22
CA HIS A 193 -17.83 5.12 -2.70
C HIS A 193 -18.22 4.74 -4.13
N ALA A 194 -17.25 4.68 -5.05
CA ALA A 194 -17.51 4.32 -6.44
C ALA A 194 -18.01 2.87 -6.61
N ALA A 195 -17.63 1.97 -5.68
CA ALA A 195 -18.13 0.60 -5.65
C ALA A 195 -19.52 0.46 -4.99
N GLY A 196 -20.11 1.56 -4.51
CA GLY A 196 -21.42 1.55 -3.85
C GLY A 196 -21.43 0.89 -2.46
N ALA A 197 -20.26 0.71 -1.85
CA ALA A 197 -20.17 0.12 -0.51
C ALA A 197 -20.58 1.10 0.58
N MET A 198 -20.40 2.41 0.35
CA MET A 198 -20.75 3.46 1.31
C MET A 198 -22.25 3.78 1.25
N GLY A 199 -22.89 3.93 2.41
CA GLY A 199 -24.32 4.15 2.55
C GLY A 199 -25.19 2.91 2.29
N SER A 200 -24.60 1.72 2.19
CA SER A 200 -25.27 0.46 1.89
C SER A 200 -25.48 -0.42 3.14
N ASP A 201 -26.32 -1.45 3.01
CA ASP A 201 -26.48 -2.49 4.05
C ASP A 201 -25.14 -3.21 4.34
N PHE A 202 -24.25 -3.27 3.35
CA PHE A 202 -22.92 -3.83 3.52
C PHE A 202 -22.08 -2.99 4.49
N GLN A 203 -22.14 -1.64 4.42
CA GLN A 203 -21.49 -0.80 5.42
C GLN A 203 -22.09 -1.03 6.81
N THR A 204 -23.40 -0.97 6.94
CA THR A 204 -24.10 -1.16 8.21
C THR A 204 -23.75 -2.51 8.85
N TRP A 205 -23.71 -3.57 8.04
CA TRP A 205 -23.29 -4.88 8.49
C TRP A 205 -21.84 -4.88 9.00
N ASN A 206 -20.90 -4.28 8.25
CA ASN A 206 -19.49 -4.18 8.65
C ASN A 206 -19.33 -3.40 9.97
N GLU A 207 -20.03 -2.29 10.14
CA GLU A 207 -20.02 -1.51 11.39
C GLU A 207 -20.50 -2.35 12.57
N GLY A 208 -21.57 -3.12 12.38
CA GLY A 208 -22.11 -4.02 13.39
C GLY A 208 -21.16 -5.17 13.77
N GLN A 209 -20.27 -5.59 12.86
CA GLN A 209 -19.26 -6.62 13.14
C GLN A 209 -17.94 -6.04 13.67
N THR A 210 -17.77 -4.71 13.59
CA THR A 210 -16.54 -4.04 14.01
C THR A 210 -16.64 -3.63 15.47
N PRO A 211 -15.80 -4.15 16.39
CA PRO A 211 -15.84 -3.79 17.81
C PRO A 211 -15.74 -2.29 18.10
N LEU A 212 -15.01 -1.52 17.25
CA LEU A 212 -14.96 -0.06 17.37
C LEU A 212 -16.20 0.65 16.80
N GLY A 213 -17.22 -0.08 16.32
CA GLY A 213 -18.54 0.42 15.94
C GLY A 213 -18.57 1.33 14.68
N ARG A 214 -17.53 1.32 13.87
CA ARG A 214 -17.44 2.12 12.65
C ARG A 214 -16.57 1.46 11.59
N ILE A 215 -16.74 1.86 10.34
CA ILE A 215 -15.74 1.58 9.31
C ILE A 215 -14.45 2.42 9.55
N GLY A 216 -13.35 1.98 8.97
CA GLY A 216 -12.09 2.70 9.07
C GLY A 216 -12.03 3.91 8.13
N GLN A 217 -11.18 4.85 8.50
CA GLN A 217 -10.79 6.00 7.68
C GLN A 217 -9.36 5.83 7.18
N VAL A 218 -8.98 6.51 6.10
CA VAL A 218 -7.60 6.44 5.58
C VAL A 218 -6.57 6.88 6.63
N GLN A 219 -6.96 7.75 7.56
CA GLN A 219 -6.16 8.20 8.70
C GLN A 219 -5.96 7.13 9.78
N ASP A 220 -6.76 6.05 9.79
CA ASP A 220 -6.55 4.90 10.67
C ASP A 220 -5.41 4.00 10.15
N ILE A 221 -5.11 4.06 8.86
CA ILE A 221 -4.11 3.21 8.20
C ILE A 221 -2.75 3.92 8.07
N ALA A 222 -2.74 5.18 7.66
CA ALA A 222 -1.52 5.90 7.35
C ALA A 222 -0.51 5.96 8.52
N PRO A 223 -0.91 6.17 9.80
CA PRO A 223 0.02 6.17 10.94
C PRO A 223 0.65 4.80 11.21
N ILE A 224 -0.06 3.69 10.93
CA ILE A 224 0.49 2.33 11.07
C ILE A 224 1.61 2.12 10.05
N VAL A 225 1.41 2.56 8.82
CA VAL A 225 2.43 2.50 7.77
C VAL A 225 3.63 3.36 8.13
N SER A 226 3.40 4.56 8.66
CA SER A 226 4.49 5.45 9.12
C SER A 226 5.29 4.82 10.28
N PHE A 227 4.63 4.19 11.25
CA PHE A 227 5.31 3.42 12.29
C PHE A 227 6.18 2.32 11.69
N LEU A 228 5.66 1.50 10.78
CA LEU A 228 6.41 0.43 10.14
C LEU A 228 7.57 0.95 9.26
N ALA A 229 7.46 2.16 8.73
CA ALA A 229 8.51 2.81 7.97
C ALA A 229 9.65 3.36 8.85
N SER A 230 9.37 3.63 10.12
CA SER A 230 10.29 4.25 11.06
C SER A 230 11.22 3.27 11.76
N ASP A 231 12.24 3.80 12.43
CA ASP A 231 13.17 3.03 13.25
C ASP A 231 12.50 2.50 14.55
N ASP A 232 11.34 3.06 14.95
CA ASP A 232 10.52 2.55 16.07
C ASP A 232 10.05 1.10 15.82
N ALA A 233 9.90 0.71 14.55
CA ALA A 233 9.57 -0.66 14.14
C ALA A 233 10.81 -1.53 13.86
N GLY A 234 11.98 -1.18 14.39
CA GLY A 234 13.26 -1.83 14.07
C GLY A 234 13.32 -3.35 14.34
N TRP A 235 12.44 -3.87 15.21
CA TRP A 235 12.33 -5.30 15.53
C TRP A 235 11.07 -5.96 14.96
N VAL A 236 10.37 -5.28 14.03
CA VAL A 236 9.13 -5.77 13.40
C VAL A 236 9.41 -6.10 11.94
N THR A 237 9.40 -7.39 11.60
CA THR A 237 9.52 -7.87 10.21
C THR A 237 8.80 -9.20 10.03
N GLY A 238 8.20 -9.42 8.87
CA GLY A 238 7.41 -10.60 8.54
C GLY A 238 5.99 -10.56 9.11
N GLU A 239 5.56 -9.44 9.69
CA GLU A 239 4.27 -9.32 10.36
C GLU A 239 3.15 -8.92 9.40
N LEU A 240 1.95 -9.45 9.69
CA LEU A 240 0.69 -9.13 9.01
C LEU A 240 -0.19 -8.38 9.99
N ILE A 241 -0.11 -7.05 9.98
CA ILE A 241 -0.81 -6.19 10.94
C ILE A 241 -2.24 -5.95 10.47
N VAL A 242 -3.20 -6.56 11.13
CA VAL A 242 -4.62 -6.34 10.87
C VAL A 242 -5.07 -5.02 11.47
N ALA A 243 -5.61 -4.14 10.63
CA ALA A 243 -6.15 -2.82 10.98
C ALA A 243 -7.64 -2.77 10.59
N SER A 244 -8.48 -3.47 11.35
CA SER A 244 -9.89 -3.71 11.03
C SER A 244 -10.88 -3.21 12.11
N GLY A 245 -10.43 -2.39 13.06
CA GLY A 245 -11.26 -1.96 14.18
C GLY A 245 -11.66 -3.10 15.13
N GLY A 246 -10.91 -4.23 15.10
CA GLY A 246 -11.14 -5.41 15.93
C GLY A 246 -12.00 -6.50 15.27
N MET A 247 -12.48 -6.32 14.05
CA MET A 247 -13.17 -7.37 13.28
C MET A 247 -12.25 -8.59 13.14
N ARG A 248 -12.82 -9.80 13.39
CA ARG A 248 -12.09 -11.10 13.36
C ARG A 248 -12.86 -12.14 12.58
#